data_0d6ca805501fbaf570f1509de7292c08
#
_entry.id   0d6ca805501fbaf570f1509de7292c08
#
_cell.length_a   1.000
_cell.length_b   1.000
_cell.length_c   1.000
_cell.angle_alpha   90.00
_cell.angle_beta   90.00
_cell.angle_gamma   90.00
#
_symmetry.space_group_name_H-M   'P 1'
#
loop_
_entity.id
_entity.type
_entity.pdbx_description
1 polymer ?
#
loop_
_entity_poly.entity_id
_entity_poly.type
_entity_poly.pdbx_seq_one_letter_code
_entity_poly.pdbx_strand_id
1 'polypeptide(L)'
;MTRPLILTLKMDDRSQGRFDRLRELHFPPERNYLNAHLTLFHKLPGDRETGISTDLQEVCRDQAPLTLTATGLRSLGRGVAFELTSPGLMSLRRELARRWGPWLGPQDRQGFKPHVTVQNKASPETARTLREQLQATFSPFEVEGVGLSLWRYLDGPWEPAGTYLFSERPKDGRT
;
A
#
# COMPACT_ATOMS: atom_id res chain seq x y z
N MET A 1 -23.91 7.54 8.66
CA MET A 1 -23.22 6.90 7.53
C MET A 1 -21.82 6.49 7.94
N THR A 2 -21.49 5.22 7.73
CA THR A 2 -20.16 4.73 8.04
C THR A 2 -19.16 5.18 6.97
N ARG A 3 -17.92 5.42 7.41
CA ARG A 3 -16.84 5.83 6.51
C ARG A 3 -16.24 4.62 5.82
N PRO A 4 -15.95 4.67 4.51
CA PRO A 4 -15.21 3.61 3.83
C PRO A 4 -13.83 3.41 4.46
N LEU A 5 -13.34 2.18 4.40
CA LEU A 5 -12.03 1.83 4.95
C LEU A 5 -11.03 1.59 3.82
N ILE A 6 -9.77 1.91 4.10
CA ILE A 6 -8.64 1.68 3.20
C ILE A 6 -7.63 0.82 3.94
N LEU A 7 -7.09 -0.19 3.26
CA LEU A 7 -6.04 -1.05 3.82
C LEU A 7 -4.74 -0.84 3.06
N THR A 8 -3.67 -0.52 3.80
CA THR A 8 -2.33 -0.33 3.23
C THR A 8 -1.33 -1.26 3.89
N LEU A 9 -0.21 -1.49 3.20
CA LEU A 9 0.93 -2.19 3.76
C LEU A 9 1.71 -1.24 4.68
N LYS A 10 2.04 -1.70 5.89
CA LYS A 10 2.99 -0.97 6.74
C LYS A 10 4.40 -1.38 6.33
N MET A 11 5.15 -0.41 5.82
CA MET A 11 6.53 -0.63 5.41
C MET A 11 7.50 -0.37 6.56
N ASP A 12 8.71 -0.93 6.47
CA ASP A 12 9.78 -0.60 7.40
C ASP A 12 10.08 0.90 7.37
N ASP A 13 10.62 1.44 8.47
CA ASP A 13 10.82 2.88 8.63
C ASP A 13 11.74 3.48 7.57
N ARG A 14 12.78 2.76 7.19
CA ARG A 14 13.72 3.23 6.16
C ARG A 14 13.04 3.38 4.80
N SER A 15 12.26 2.39 4.39
CA SER A 15 11.52 2.44 3.13
C SER A 15 10.43 3.50 3.15
N GLN A 16 9.68 3.58 4.26
CA GLN A 16 8.67 4.62 4.42
C GLN A 16 9.27 6.01 4.30
N GLY A 17 10.38 6.26 4.98
CA GLY A 17 11.08 7.55 4.94
C GLY A 17 11.58 7.89 3.54
N ARG A 18 12.09 6.90 2.81
CA ARG A 18 12.55 7.06 1.43
C ARG A 18 11.41 7.52 0.51
N PHE A 19 10.28 6.85 0.55
CA PHE A 19 9.13 7.20 -0.28
C PHE A 19 8.48 8.52 0.16
N ASP A 20 8.40 8.79 1.45
CA ASP A 20 7.86 10.05 1.96
C ASP A 20 8.71 11.24 1.47
N ARG A 21 10.04 11.10 1.47
CA ARG A 21 10.94 12.15 0.97
C ARG A 21 10.73 12.38 -0.53
N LEU A 22 10.55 11.32 -1.32
CA LEU A 22 10.27 11.47 -2.75
C LEU A 22 8.94 12.19 -2.99
N ARG A 23 7.91 11.89 -2.18
CA ARG A 23 6.65 12.64 -2.27
C ARG A 23 6.82 14.10 -1.93
N GLU A 24 7.56 14.42 -0.87
CA GLU A 24 7.85 15.82 -0.50
C GLU A 24 8.54 16.57 -1.62
N LEU A 25 9.46 15.93 -2.33
CA LEU A 25 10.21 16.53 -3.43
C LEU A 25 9.38 16.70 -4.70
N HIS A 26 8.48 15.78 -5.00
CA HIS A 26 7.90 15.66 -6.34
C HIS A 26 6.39 15.79 -6.41
N PHE A 27 5.68 15.46 -5.34
CA PHE A 27 4.22 15.58 -5.31
C PHE A 27 3.86 17.06 -5.16
N PRO A 28 2.85 17.59 -5.90
CA PRO A 28 2.44 18.99 -5.71
C PRO A 28 2.10 19.25 -4.23
N PRO A 29 2.75 20.25 -3.57
CA PRO A 29 2.62 20.44 -2.13
C PRO A 29 1.17 20.61 -1.66
N GLU A 30 0.35 21.31 -2.44
CA GLU A 30 -1.06 21.57 -2.14
C GLU A 30 -1.93 20.31 -2.23
N ARG A 31 -1.38 19.22 -2.78
CA ARG A 31 -2.07 17.92 -2.91
C ARG A 31 -1.45 16.84 -2.05
N ASN A 32 -0.32 17.12 -1.39
CA ASN A 32 0.45 16.12 -0.65
C ASN A 32 0.10 16.15 0.85
N TYR A 33 -1.06 15.63 1.20
CA TYR A 33 -1.51 15.55 2.59
C TYR A 33 -1.54 14.11 3.14
N LEU A 34 -1.05 13.14 2.39
CA LEU A 34 -0.90 11.76 2.82
C LEU A 34 0.57 11.35 2.74
N ASN A 35 1.00 10.50 3.66
CA ASN A 35 2.29 9.85 3.55
C ASN A 35 2.26 8.83 2.41
N ALA A 36 3.45 8.45 1.91
CA ALA A 36 3.56 7.41 0.91
C ALA A 36 2.90 6.12 1.41
N HIS A 37 2.22 5.41 0.52
CA HIS A 37 1.48 4.21 0.89
C HIS A 37 1.39 3.23 -0.28
N LEU A 38 1.28 1.96 0.07
CA LEU A 38 0.98 0.87 -0.86
C LEU A 38 -0.38 0.31 -0.48
N THR A 39 -1.39 0.58 -1.30
CA THR A 39 -2.76 0.20 -1.01
C THR A 39 -3.06 -1.24 -1.43
N LEU A 40 -3.62 -2.03 -0.53
CA LEU A 40 -4.12 -3.37 -0.83
C LEU A 40 -5.61 -3.33 -1.21
N PHE A 41 -6.40 -2.55 -0.48
CA PHE A 41 -7.83 -2.38 -0.75
C PHE A 41 -8.19 -0.90 -0.64
N HIS A 42 -8.85 -0.39 -1.67
CA HIS A 42 -9.18 1.03 -1.79
C HIS A 42 -10.48 1.38 -1.10
N LYS A 43 -11.42 0.42 -0.99
CA LYS A 43 -12.73 0.70 -0.42
C LYS A 43 -13.32 -0.55 0.21
N LEU A 44 -13.23 -0.63 1.53
CA LEU A 44 -13.89 -1.67 2.31
C LEU A 44 -15.07 -1.08 3.07
N PRO A 45 -16.13 -1.87 3.38
CA PRO A 45 -17.32 -1.33 4.03
C PRO A 45 -17.06 -0.95 5.49
N GLY A 46 -17.32 0.32 5.82
CA GLY A 46 -17.10 0.83 7.17
C GLY A 46 -18.02 0.22 8.23
N ASP A 47 -19.21 -0.24 7.84
CA ASP A 47 -20.13 -0.95 8.73
C ASP A 47 -19.65 -2.34 9.12
N ARG A 48 -18.57 -2.83 8.49
CA ARG A 48 -17.93 -4.10 8.78
C ARG A 48 -16.57 -3.93 9.49
N GLU A 49 -16.27 -2.77 10.00
CA GLU A 49 -14.96 -2.47 10.58
C GLU A 49 -14.56 -3.46 11.68
N THR A 50 -15.45 -3.83 12.58
CA THR A 50 -15.15 -4.78 13.65
C THR A 50 -14.77 -6.16 13.10
N GLY A 51 -15.51 -6.67 12.12
CA GLY A 51 -15.21 -7.96 11.49
C GLY A 51 -13.91 -7.92 10.70
N ILE A 52 -13.67 -6.84 9.97
CA ILE A 52 -12.43 -6.63 9.21
C ILE A 52 -11.24 -6.59 10.17
N SER A 53 -11.36 -5.86 11.28
CA SER A 53 -10.32 -5.79 12.31
C SER A 53 -9.99 -7.17 12.89
N THR A 54 -11.01 -7.99 13.17
CA THR A 54 -10.82 -9.36 13.65
C THR A 54 -10.10 -10.22 12.62
N ASP A 55 -10.48 -10.13 11.35
CA ASP A 55 -9.81 -10.85 10.26
C ASP A 55 -8.34 -10.45 10.15
N LEU A 56 -8.05 -9.15 10.26
CA LEU A 56 -6.69 -8.64 10.19
C LEU A 56 -5.83 -9.14 11.36
N GLN A 57 -6.39 -9.18 12.56
CA GLN A 57 -5.69 -9.74 13.73
C GLN A 57 -5.31 -11.19 13.51
N GLU A 58 -6.24 -12.01 13.00
CA GLU A 58 -6.00 -13.42 12.73
C GLU A 58 -4.93 -13.63 11.66
N VAL A 59 -5.09 -12.95 10.53
CA VAL A 59 -4.20 -13.13 9.37
C VAL A 59 -2.79 -12.64 9.69
N CYS A 60 -2.65 -11.49 10.34
CA CYS A 60 -1.34 -10.93 10.66
C CYS A 60 -0.60 -11.72 11.74
N ARG A 61 -1.33 -12.38 12.64
CA ARG A 61 -0.72 -13.22 13.67
C ARG A 61 0.12 -14.34 13.07
N ASP A 62 -0.34 -14.91 11.94
CA ASP A 62 0.31 -16.04 11.30
C ASP A 62 1.19 -15.64 10.11
N GLN A 63 1.32 -14.34 9.85
CA GLN A 63 2.07 -13.82 8.72
C GLN A 63 3.45 -13.33 9.16
N ALA A 64 4.50 -13.90 8.56
CA ALA A 64 5.86 -13.39 8.72
C ALA A 64 6.05 -12.08 7.93
N PRO A 65 7.02 -11.24 8.29
CA PRO A 65 7.36 -10.08 7.48
C PRO A 65 7.59 -10.43 6.02
N LEU A 66 7.21 -9.52 5.13
CA LEU A 66 7.26 -9.74 3.68
C LEU A 66 8.41 -8.95 3.06
N THR A 67 9.13 -9.56 2.13
CA THR A 67 10.09 -8.84 1.30
C THR A 67 9.42 -8.49 -0.02
N LEU A 68 9.50 -7.20 -0.39
CA LEU A 68 9.06 -6.70 -1.68
C LEU A 68 10.28 -6.19 -2.43
N THR A 69 10.25 -6.31 -3.75
CA THR A 69 11.29 -5.74 -4.60
C THR A 69 10.69 -4.64 -5.45
N ALA A 70 11.27 -3.44 -5.39
CA ALA A 70 10.94 -2.37 -6.34
C ALA A 70 11.62 -2.71 -7.66
N THR A 71 10.82 -2.93 -8.71
CA THR A 71 11.32 -3.48 -9.98
C THR A 71 11.32 -2.47 -11.12
N GLY A 72 10.64 -1.34 -10.96
CA GLY A 72 10.57 -0.35 -12.02
C GLY A 72 9.67 0.83 -11.66
N LEU A 73 9.45 1.66 -12.65
CA LEU A 73 8.62 2.83 -12.54
C LEU A 73 7.40 2.69 -13.44
N ARG A 74 6.29 3.25 -12.99
CA ARG A 74 5.03 3.27 -13.74
C ARG A 74 4.61 4.71 -13.98
N SER A 75 4.24 5.02 -15.22
CA SER A 75 3.57 6.29 -15.51
C SER A 75 2.11 6.22 -15.08
N LEU A 76 1.66 7.26 -14.37
CA LEU A 76 0.25 7.45 -14.04
C LEU A 76 -0.39 8.48 -14.98
N GLY A 77 0.30 8.88 -16.05
CA GLY A 77 -0.13 9.97 -16.93
C GLY A 77 0.22 11.34 -16.36
N ARG A 78 -0.26 11.63 -15.17
CA ARG A 78 0.01 12.89 -14.44
C ARG A 78 0.86 12.67 -13.20
N GLY A 79 1.59 11.58 -13.15
CA GLY A 79 2.44 11.25 -12.04
C GLY A 79 3.26 9.99 -12.29
N VAL A 80 4.01 9.59 -11.26
CA VAL A 80 4.93 8.44 -11.28
C VAL A 80 4.75 7.61 -10.01
N ALA A 81 4.79 6.29 -10.18
CA ALA A 81 4.79 5.34 -9.07
C ALA A 81 5.93 4.35 -9.23
N PHE A 82 6.41 3.82 -8.10
CA PHE A 82 7.30 2.66 -8.09
C PHE A 82 6.46 1.38 -8.12
N GLU A 83 6.81 0.47 -9.00
CA GLU A 83 6.20 -0.87 -9.03
C GLU A 83 6.98 -1.80 -8.12
N LEU A 84 6.25 -2.59 -7.34
CA LEU A 84 6.86 -3.56 -6.43
C LEU A 84 6.30 -4.95 -6.71
N THR A 85 7.12 -5.97 -6.49
CA THR A 85 6.72 -7.37 -6.61
C THR A 85 6.96 -8.08 -5.30
N SER A 86 6.04 -8.96 -4.93
CA SER A 86 6.17 -9.82 -3.76
C SER A 86 5.15 -10.96 -3.86
N PRO A 87 5.59 -12.19 -4.10
CA PRO A 87 4.69 -13.35 -4.10
C PRO A 87 3.94 -13.49 -2.77
N GLY A 88 4.62 -13.21 -1.65
CA GLY A 88 4.00 -13.27 -0.32
C GLY A 88 2.88 -12.25 -0.15
N LEU A 89 3.10 -11.01 -0.62
CA LEU A 89 2.06 -9.99 -0.57
C LEU A 89 0.88 -10.36 -1.47
N MET A 90 1.13 -10.91 -2.64
CA MET A 90 0.07 -11.36 -3.54
C MET A 90 -0.77 -12.46 -2.90
N SER A 91 -0.14 -13.40 -2.20
CA SER A 91 -0.84 -14.47 -1.49
C SER A 91 -1.68 -13.92 -0.34
N LEU A 92 -1.13 -13.00 0.43
CA LEU A 92 -1.84 -12.33 1.53
C LEU A 92 -3.07 -11.58 1.01
N ARG A 93 -2.89 -10.79 -0.04
CA ARG A 93 -3.96 -10.02 -0.68
C ARG A 93 -5.07 -10.95 -1.18
N ARG A 94 -4.71 -12.07 -1.75
CA ARG A 94 -5.66 -13.08 -2.27
C ARG A 94 -6.46 -13.70 -1.14
N GLU A 95 -5.83 -14.02 -0.02
CA GLU A 95 -6.51 -14.57 1.17
C GLU A 95 -7.54 -13.56 1.73
N LEU A 96 -7.15 -12.30 1.85
CA LEU A 96 -8.07 -11.26 2.32
C LEU A 96 -9.22 -11.03 1.33
N ALA A 97 -8.93 -11.03 0.03
CA ALA A 97 -9.97 -10.90 -1.01
C ALA A 97 -10.96 -12.07 -0.95
N ARG A 98 -10.49 -13.27 -0.64
CA ARG A 98 -11.35 -14.45 -0.46
C ARG A 98 -12.29 -14.24 0.72
N ARG A 99 -11.79 -13.72 1.84
CA ARG A 99 -12.61 -13.46 3.04
C ARG A 99 -13.67 -12.37 2.80
N TRP A 100 -13.29 -11.34 2.05
CA TRP A 100 -14.11 -10.13 1.86
C TRP A 100 -14.79 -10.03 0.50
N GLY A 101 -14.71 -11.08 -0.32
CA GLY A 101 -15.17 -11.09 -1.70
C GLY A 101 -16.53 -10.45 -1.94
N PRO A 102 -17.59 -10.79 -1.19
CA PRO A 102 -18.92 -10.22 -1.40
C PRO A 102 -18.98 -8.70 -1.21
N TRP A 103 -18.03 -8.11 -0.47
CA TRP A 103 -18.01 -6.69 -0.13
C TRP A 103 -17.11 -5.85 -1.02
N LEU A 104 -16.35 -6.47 -1.92
CA LEU A 104 -15.38 -5.74 -2.74
C LEU A 104 -16.07 -4.99 -3.88
N GLY A 105 -15.69 -3.72 -4.05
CA GLY A 105 -16.11 -2.91 -5.19
C GLY A 105 -15.34 -3.26 -6.47
N PRO A 106 -15.72 -2.64 -7.61
CA PRO A 106 -15.08 -2.95 -8.89
C PRO A 106 -13.57 -2.75 -8.91
N GLN A 107 -13.07 -1.69 -8.28
CA GLN A 107 -11.64 -1.40 -8.23
C GLN A 107 -10.87 -2.49 -7.48
N ASP A 108 -11.40 -2.97 -6.35
CA ASP A 108 -10.73 -3.98 -5.53
C ASP A 108 -10.87 -5.40 -6.05
N ARG A 109 -11.76 -5.61 -7.04
CA ARG A 109 -11.90 -6.89 -7.76
C ARG A 109 -10.94 -7.02 -8.92
N GLN A 110 -10.35 -5.92 -9.37
CA GLN A 110 -9.37 -5.94 -10.45
C GLN A 110 -8.07 -6.56 -10.00
N GLY A 111 -7.20 -6.91 -10.96
CA GLY A 111 -5.89 -7.47 -10.67
C GLY A 111 -5.06 -6.52 -9.80
N PHE A 112 -4.50 -7.06 -8.72
CA PHE A 112 -3.70 -6.29 -7.79
C PHE A 112 -2.27 -6.09 -8.32
N LYS A 113 -1.86 -4.83 -8.47
CA LYS A 113 -0.52 -4.44 -8.93
C LYS A 113 0.11 -3.52 -7.89
N PRO A 114 0.92 -4.06 -6.97
CA PRO A 114 1.50 -3.25 -5.89
C PRO A 114 2.34 -2.08 -6.41
N HIS A 115 2.09 -0.90 -5.88
CA HIS A 115 2.85 0.30 -6.26
C HIS A 115 2.81 1.34 -5.14
N VAL A 116 3.80 2.23 -5.16
CA VAL A 116 3.87 3.40 -4.27
C VAL A 116 3.99 4.65 -5.14
N THR A 117 3.00 5.52 -5.05
CA THR A 117 2.94 6.77 -5.81
C THR A 117 3.81 7.82 -5.13
N VAL A 118 4.70 8.46 -5.91
CA VAL A 118 5.55 9.55 -5.43
C VAL A 118 5.17 10.90 -6.05
N GLN A 119 4.38 10.88 -7.13
CA GLN A 119 3.85 12.08 -7.75
C GLN A 119 2.52 11.75 -8.43
N ASN A 120 1.54 12.64 -8.28
CA ASN A 120 0.31 12.58 -9.05
C ASN A 120 -0.30 13.98 -9.12
N LYS A 121 -1.26 14.18 -10.01
CA LYS A 121 -1.93 15.47 -10.22
C LYS A 121 -0.96 16.60 -10.65
N ALA A 122 0.16 16.23 -11.23
CA ALA A 122 1.08 17.14 -11.91
C ALA A 122 0.69 17.29 -13.38
N SER A 123 1.37 18.14 -14.14
CA SER A 123 1.18 18.19 -15.58
C SER A 123 1.76 16.92 -16.23
N PRO A 124 1.24 16.47 -17.40
CA PRO A 124 1.83 15.32 -18.09
C PRO A 124 3.31 15.50 -18.43
N GLU A 125 3.74 16.72 -18.74
CA GLU A 125 5.14 17.03 -19.04
C GLU A 125 6.02 16.90 -17.81
N THR A 126 5.58 17.45 -16.67
CA THR A 126 6.30 17.34 -15.39
C THR A 126 6.42 15.87 -14.98
N ALA A 127 5.36 15.08 -15.16
CA ALA A 127 5.36 13.66 -14.84
C ALA A 127 6.35 12.89 -15.73
N ARG A 128 6.39 13.19 -17.02
CA ARG A 128 7.32 12.55 -17.95
C ARG A 128 8.77 12.85 -17.58
N THR A 129 9.06 14.11 -17.28
CA THR A 129 10.41 14.56 -16.88
C THR A 129 10.86 13.83 -15.61
N LEU A 130 9.99 13.74 -14.61
CA LEU A 130 10.32 13.03 -13.37
C LEU A 130 10.58 11.54 -13.64
N ARG A 131 9.73 10.89 -14.45
CA ARG A 131 9.91 9.49 -14.78
C ARG A 131 11.27 9.24 -15.45
N GLU A 132 11.66 10.09 -16.38
CA GLU A 132 12.97 10.02 -17.04
C GLU A 132 14.11 10.17 -16.05
N GLN A 133 14.03 11.16 -15.15
CA GLN A 133 15.04 11.40 -14.12
C GLN A 133 15.19 10.21 -13.18
N LEU A 134 14.08 9.68 -12.69
CA LEU A 134 14.09 8.53 -11.78
C LEU A 134 14.59 7.27 -12.49
N GLN A 135 14.20 7.08 -13.75
CA GLN A 135 14.62 5.92 -14.54
C GLN A 135 16.13 5.93 -14.78
N ALA A 136 16.74 7.10 -14.95
CA ALA A 136 18.17 7.23 -15.21
C ALA A 136 19.04 6.72 -14.06
N THR A 137 18.54 6.78 -12.82
CA THR A 137 19.29 6.37 -11.62
C THR A 137 18.65 5.15 -10.93
N PHE A 138 17.59 4.57 -11.53
CA PHE A 138 16.90 3.46 -10.90
C PHE A 138 17.73 2.19 -10.94
N SER A 139 17.81 1.51 -9.80
CA SER A 139 18.19 0.11 -9.70
C SER A 139 17.23 -0.56 -8.70
N PRO A 140 16.95 -1.86 -8.86
CA PRO A 140 16.04 -2.55 -7.95
C PRO A 140 16.51 -2.47 -6.50
N PHE A 141 15.54 -2.34 -5.59
CA PHE A 141 15.82 -2.31 -4.16
C PHE A 141 14.71 -3.03 -3.39
N GLU A 142 15.04 -3.44 -2.18
CA GLU A 142 14.10 -4.18 -1.33
C GLU A 142 13.37 -3.25 -0.37
N VAL A 143 12.11 -3.61 -0.09
CA VAL A 143 11.23 -2.99 0.89
C VAL A 143 10.70 -4.11 1.77
N GLU A 144 10.68 -3.91 3.09
CA GLU A 144 10.10 -4.87 4.00
C GLU A 144 8.69 -4.46 4.40
N GLY A 145 7.73 -5.38 4.27
CA GLY A 145 6.39 -5.21 4.80
C GLY A 145 6.32 -5.80 6.19
N VAL A 146 6.01 -4.97 7.19
CA VAL A 146 6.04 -5.36 8.60
C VAL A 146 4.66 -5.47 9.23
N GLY A 147 3.62 -5.12 8.49
CA GLY A 147 2.26 -5.19 8.98
C GLY A 147 1.26 -4.59 8.00
N LEU A 148 0.04 -4.43 8.46
CA LEU A 148 -1.04 -3.80 7.72
C LEU A 148 -1.60 -2.63 8.53
N SER A 149 -2.00 -1.56 7.84
CA SER A 149 -2.62 -0.38 8.46
C SER A 149 -4.02 -0.18 7.88
N LEU A 150 -4.99 -0.04 8.76
CA LEU A 150 -6.38 0.21 8.39
C LEU A 150 -6.70 1.68 8.66
N TRP A 151 -7.38 2.31 7.72
CA TRP A 151 -7.71 3.74 7.75
C TRP A 151 -9.19 3.96 7.45
N ARG A 152 -9.76 5.03 8.04
CA ARG A 152 -11.07 5.55 7.66
C ARG A 152 -10.89 6.70 6.69
N TYR A 153 -11.59 6.66 5.58
CA TYR A 153 -11.56 7.72 4.56
C TYR A 153 -12.47 8.86 4.99
N LEU A 154 -11.92 10.07 5.14
CA LEU A 154 -12.65 11.26 5.58
C LEU A 154 -12.85 12.27 4.45
N ASP A 155 -13.16 11.80 3.25
CA ASP A 155 -13.36 12.63 2.04
C ASP A 155 -12.10 13.45 1.66
N GLY A 156 -10.94 12.86 1.82
CA GLY A 156 -9.63 13.43 1.55
C GLY A 156 -8.62 12.91 2.55
N PRO A 157 -8.58 13.43 3.79
CA PRO A 157 -7.71 12.91 4.84
C PRO A 157 -8.08 11.49 5.25
N TRP A 158 -7.11 10.75 5.78
CA TRP A 158 -7.30 9.40 6.32
C TRP A 158 -7.09 9.42 7.84
N GLU A 159 -8.01 8.78 8.56
CA GLU A 159 -7.93 8.62 10.02
C GLU A 159 -7.46 7.21 10.35
N PRO A 160 -6.44 7.04 11.23
CA PRO A 160 -6.02 5.69 11.63
C PRO A 160 -7.15 4.91 12.31
N ALA A 161 -7.38 3.68 11.86
CA ALA A 161 -8.36 2.78 12.45
C ALA A 161 -7.71 1.58 13.14
N GLY A 162 -6.46 1.25 12.81
CA GLY A 162 -5.72 0.18 13.46
C GLY A 162 -4.43 -0.17 12.74
N THR A 163 -3.49 -0.72 13.47
CA THR A 163 -2.23 -1.25 12.95
C THR A 163 -2.08 -2.70 13.40
N TYR A 164 -1.74 -3.58 12.47
CA TYR A 164 -1.66 -5.03 12.69
C TYR A 164 -0.28 -5.49 12.25
N LEU A 165 0.61 -5.71 13.20
CA LEU A 165 1.99 -6.13 12.90
C LEU A 165 2.03 -7.61 12.54
N PHE A 166 2.89 -7.94 11.56
CA PHE A 166 3.19 -9.33 11.23
C PHE A 166 3.99 -9.96 12.36
N SER A 167 3.90 -11.29 12.47
CA SER A 167 4.62 -12.04 13.49
C SER A 167 6.06 -12.24 13.08
N GLU A 168 7.00 -11.95 14.00
CA GLU A 168 8.42 -12.24 13.78
C GLU A 168 8.74 -13.74 13.89
N ARG A 169 7.81 -14.54 14.36
CA ARG A 169 8.00 -15.98 14.51
C ARG A 169 7.81 -16.67 13.16
N PRO A 170 8.81 -17.43 12.71
CA PRO A 170 8.61 -18.26 11.51
C PRO A 170 7.46 -19.25 11.74
N LYS A 171 6.73 -19.56 10.67
CA LYS A 171 5.64 -20.55 10.66
C LYS A 171 6.14 -21.98 10.91
N ASP A 172 7.22 -22.20 11.62
CA ASP A 172 7.68 -23.54 11.91
C ASP A 172 6.92 -24.11 13.09
N GLY A 173 5.88 -24.85 12.77
CA GLY A 173 5.25 -25.78 13.69
C GLY A 173 6.18 -26.91 14.10
N ARG A 174 7.46 -26.63 14.30
CA ARG A 174 8.42 -27.58 14.86
C ARG A 174 8.77 -27.11 16.25
N THR A 175 8.12 -27.72 17.21
CA THR A 175 8.66 -27.84 18.55
C THR A 175 9.88 -28.74 18.50
#